data_c11ca864452f179d0cd4d3ef51ab6ab3
#
_entry.id   c11ca864452f179d0cd4d3ef51ab6ab3
#
_cell.length_a   1.000
_cell.length_b   1.000
_cell.length_c   1.000
_cell.angle_alpha   90.00
_cell.angle_beta   90.00
_cell.angle_gamma   90.00
#
_symmetry.space_group_name_H-M   'P 1'
#
loop_
_entity.id
_entity.type
_entity.pdbx_description
1 polymer ?
#
loop_
_entity_poly.entity_id
_entity_poly.type
_entity_poly.pdbx_seq_one_letter_code
_entity_poly.pdbx_strand_id
1 'polypeptide(L)'
;IKEGFLYVRNPMNAHQISKIDLSPDVVDCIVFWTKNPANMLEKLEYLKDYIYYFQFTLTGYGKDIEPNLPDKRKELIPTFRTLSKKIGKEKVIWRYDPILISKRYTMDYHLKAFEEIANSLADYTERVVISFVDLYTKTQRNTKKLDIRQMTSDEMISMAAQMAQIASKYNLVVE
;
A
#
# COMPACT_ATOMS: atom_id res chain seq x y z
N ILE A 1 -16.26 -9.67 -11.37
CA ILE A 1 -15.49 -10.69 -12.08
C ILE A 1 -16.41 -11.81 -12.61
N LYS A 2 -17.13 -12.54 -11.77
CA LYS A 2 -17.99 -13.67 -12.24
C LYS A 2 -19.04 -13.24 -13.28
N GLU A 3 -19.65 -12.07 -13.09
CA GLU A 3 -20.68 -11.54 -13.99
C GLU A 3 -20.08 -10.87 -15.25
N GLY A 4 -18.77 -10.70 -15.33
CA GLY A 4 -18.09 -10.00 -16.42
C GLY A 4 -18.32 -8.49 -16.48
N PHE A 5 -19.04 -7.90 -15.52
CA PHE A 5 -19.29 -6.46 -15.46
C PHE A 5 -19.62 -5.99 -14.05
N LEU A 6 -19.61 -4.67 -13.87
CA LEU A 6 -20.15 -4.02 -12.68
C LEU A 6 -20.85 -2.67 -13.05
N TYR A 7 -21.74 -2.23 -12.18
CA TYR A 7 -22.36 -0.92 -12.29
C TYR A 7 -21.70 0.05 -11.33
N VAL A 8 -21.24 1.20 -11.85
CA VAL A 8 -20.64 2.28 -11.06
C VAL A 8 -21.54 3.49 -11.13
N ARG A 9 -21.97 3.99 -9.96
CA ARG A 9 -22.71 5.24 -9.86
C ARG A 9 -21.72 6.41 -9.93
N ASN A 10 -22.00 7.40 -10.77
CA ASN A 10 -21.20 8.61 -10.82
C ASN A 10 -21.31 9.36 -9.48
N PRO A 11 -20.19 9.62 -8.77
CA PRO A 11 -20.21 10.29 -7.47
C PRO A 11 -20.70 11.75 -7.56
N MET A 12 -20.61 12.38 -8.73
CA MET A 12 -21.04 13.76 -8.97
C MET A 12 -22.49 13.85 -9.47
N ASN A 13 -23.06 12.73 -9.97
CA ASN A 13 -24.44 12.67 -10.47
C ASN A 13 -25.05 11.31 -10.16
N ALA A 14 -25.85 11.25 -9.09
CA ALA A 14 -26.44 10.00 -8.60
C ALA A 14 -27.39 9.31 -9.59
N HIS A 15 -27.89 10.04 -10.60
CA HIS A 15 -28.78 9.49 -11.64
C HIS A 15 -28.02 8.86 -12.81
N GLN A 16 -26.70 9.07 -12.88
CA GLN A 16 -25.85 8.49 -13.91
C GLN A 16 -25.20 7.20 -13.39
N ILE A 17 -25.50 6.09 -14.06
CA ILE A 17 -24.93 4.78 -13.77
C ILE A 17 -24.21 4.31 -15.04
N SER A 18 -22.93 3.95 -14.90
CA SER A 18 -22.12 3.37 -15.97
C SER A 18 -22.02 1.87 -15.77
N LYS A 19 -22.23 1.07 -16.81
CA LYS A 19 -21.87 -0.33 -16.84
C LYS A 19 -20.41 -0.45 -17.29
N ILE A 20 -19.58 -1.03 -16.46
CA ILE A 20 -18.17 -1.28 -16.74
C ILE A 20 -18.02 -2.75 -17.12
N ASP A 21 -17.53 -3.02 -18.33
CA ASP A 21 -17.17 -4.36 -18.77
C ASP A 21 -15.88 -4.80 -18.06
N LEU A 22 -15.90 -5.99 -17.51
CA LEU A 22 -14.77 -6.59 -16.79
C LEU A 22 -14.33 -7.91 -17.46
N SER A 23 -14.71 -8.15 -18.72
CA SER A 23 -14.25 -9.35 -19.41
C SER A 23 -12.71 -9.34 -19.58
N PRO A 24 -12.05 -10.50 -19.55
CA PRO A 24 -10.59 -10.58 -19.73
C PRO A 24 -10.09 -9.96 -21.04
N ASP A 25 -10.91 -9.95 -22.09
CA ASP A 25 -10.56 -9.39 -23.41
C ASP A 25 -10.55 -7.85 -23.42
N VAL A 26 -11.17 -7.22 -22.41
CA VAL A 26 -11.29 -5.75 -22.30
C VAL A 26 -10.38 -5.18 -21.21
N VAL A 27 -10.07 -5.99 -20.18
CA VAL A 27 -9.27 -5.55 -19.03
C VAL A 27 -7.81 -5.91 -19.23
N ASP A 28 -6.96 -4.92 -19.47
CA ASP A 28 -5.51 -5.14 -19.62
C ASP A 28 -4.86 -5.64 -18.32
N CYS A 29 -5.24 -5.05 -17.17
CA CYS A 29 -4.70 -5.40 -15.86
C CYS A 29 -5.62 -4.97 -14.73
N ILE A 30 -5.68 -5.77 -13.65
CA ILE A 30 -6.36 -5.40 -12.40
C ILE A 30 -5.33 -5.09 -11.33
N VAL A 31 -5.37 -3.87 -10.80
CA VAL A 31 -4.52 -3.44 -9.69
C VAL A 31 -5.32 -3.42 -8.39
N PHE A 32 -4.95 -4.28 -7.46
CA PHE A 32 -5.55 -4.31 -6.12
C PHE A 32 -4.73 -3.45 -5.16
N TRP A 33 -5.29 -2.35 -4.73
CA TRP A 33 -4.68 -1.46 -3.76
C TRP A 33 -5.32 -1.65 -2.39
N THR A 34 -4.63 -2.28 -1.46
CA THR A 34 -5.22 -2.72 -0.20
C THR A 34 -4.23 -2.67 0.97
N LYS A 35 -4.77 -2.56 2.18
CA LYS A 35 -4.04 -2.72 3.44
C LYS A 35 -4.24 -4.10 4.08
N ASN A 36 -5.23 -4.86 3.63
CA ASN A 36 -5.47 -6.21 4.12
C ASN A 36 -6.27 -7.04 3.10
N PRO A 37 -5.63 -7.87 2.28
CA PRO A 37 -6.30 -8.72 1.30
C PRO A 37 -6.68 -10.10 1.87
N ALA A 38 -6.68 -10.34 3.19
CA ALA A 38 -6.92 -11.66 3.78
C ALA A 38 -8.17 -12.35 3.22
N ASN A 39 -9.27 -11.62 3.08
CA ASN A 39 -10.54 -12.15 2.55
C ASN A 39 -10.51 -12.47 1.04
N MET A 40 -9.44 -12.09 0.34
CA MET A 40 -9.25 -12.37 -1.09
C MET A 40 -8.42 -13.63 -1.34
N LEU A 41 -7.64 -14.08 -0.36
CA LEU A 41 -6.67 -15.18 -0.55
C LEU A 41 -7.30 -16.48 -1.08
N GLU A 42 -8.54 -16.76 -0.69
CA GLU A 42 -9.29 -17.94 -1.15
C GLU A 42 -10.06 -17.70 -2.46
N LYS A 43 -10.07 -16.44 -2.94
CA LYS A 43 -10.82 -16.02 -4.12
C LYS A 43 -9.90 -15.70 -5.32
N LEU A 44 -8.60 -15.87 -5.18
CA LEU A 44 -7.63 -15.58 -6.25
C LEU A 44 -7.85 -16.44 -7.51
N GLU A 45 -8.43 -17.61 -7.34
CA GLU A 45 -8.81 -18.49 -8.46
C GLU A 45 -9.77 -17.82 -9.48
N TYR A 46 -10.60 -16.86 -9.04
CA TYR A 46 -11.47 -16.11 -9.94
C TYR A 46 -10.70 -15.12 -10.84
N LEU A 47 -9.42 -14.91 -10.59
CA LEU A 47 -8.57 -13.99 -11.33
C LEU A 47 -7.63 -14.71 -12.32
N LYS A 48 -7.74 -16.03 -12.47
CA LYS A 48 -6.81 -16.85 -13.27
C LYS A 48 -6.69 -16.40 -14.73
N ASP A 49 -7.76 -15.83 -15.30
CA ASP A 49 -7.84 -15.38 -16.68
C ASP A 49 -7.44 -13.90 -16.85
N TYR A 50 -7.00 -13.22 -15.76
CA TYR A 50 -6.62 -11.81 -15.74
C TYR A 50 -5.14 -11.64 -15.43
N ILE A 51 -4.54 -10.62 -16.03
CA ILE A 51 -3.29 -10.06 -15.53
C ILE A 51 -3.64 -9.20 -14.33
N TYR A 52 -2.99 -9.44 -13.20
CA TYR A 52 -3.23 -8.65 -11.98
C TYR A 52 -2.02 -8.62 -11.07
N TYR A 53 -1.97 -7.60 -10.21
CA TYR A 53 -1.01 -7.49 -9.12
C TYR A 53 -1.59 -6.73 -7.93
N PHE A 54 -0.92 -6.84 -6.81
CA PHE A 54 -1.30 -6.17 -5.57
C PHE A 54 -0.31 -5.07 -5.20
N GLN A 55 -0.83 -3.93 -4.82
CA GLN A 55 -0.15 -2.89 -4.08
C GLN A 55 -0.60 -3.00 -2.63
N PHE A 56 0.20 -3.67 -1.80
CA PHE A 56 -0.12 -3.93 -0.41
C PHE A 56 0.52 -2.88 0.48
N THR A 57 -0.31 -1.99 1.04
CA THR A 57 0.17 -0.95 1.95
C THR A 57 0.43 -1.52 3.34
N LEU A 58 1.67 -1.44 3.79
CA LEU A 58 2.11 -1.83 5.13
C LEU A 58 3.10 -0.79 5.66
N THR A 59 2.70 -0.06 6.68
CA THR A 59 3.43 1.07 7.27
C THR A 59 3.76 0.81 8.74
N GLY A 60 4.59 1.67 9.34
CA GLY A 60 4.94 1.62 10.77
C GLY A 60 3.89 2.19 11.72
N TYR A 61 2.78 2.75 11.23
CA TYR A 61 1.82 3.46 12.09
C TYR A 61 1.12 2.56 13.10
N GLY A 62 0.80 3.15 14.26
CA GLY A 62 -0.01 2.52 15.29
C GLY A 62 -1.52 2.71 15.08
N LYS A 63 -2.29 2.29 16.09
CA LYS A 63 -3.76 2.38 16.08
C LYS A 63 -4.30 3.82 16.09
N ASP A 64 -3.50 4.80 16.43
CA ASP A 64 -3.82 6.23 16.34
C ASP A 64 -3.97 6.74 14.90
N ILE A 65 -3.25 6.13 13.94
CA ILE A 65 -3.37 6.42 12.51
C ILE A 65 -4.20 5.35 11.80
N GLU A 66 -4.02 4.09 12.17
CA GLU A 66 -4.65 2.93 11.52
C GLU A 66 -5.48 2.10 12.51
N PRO A 67 -6.59 2.68 13.07
CA PRO A 67 -7.34 2.06 14.17
C PRO A 67 -7.97 0.71 13.81
N ASN A 68 -8.38 0.55 12.57
CA ASN A 68 -9.16 -0.61 12.11
C ASN A 68 -8.31 -1.74 11.50
N LEU A 69 -6.98 -1.56 11.38
CA LEU A 69 -6.13 -2.63 10.88
C LEU A 69 -5.86 -3.69 11.96
N PRO A 70 -5.77 -4.97 11.61
CA PRO A 70 -5.32 -6.01 12.53
C PRO A 70 -3.85 -5.83 12.93
N ASP A 71 -3.33 -6.73 13.77
CA ASP A 71 -1.93 -6.70 14.18
C ASP A 71 -0.99 -6.93 12.97
N LYS A 72 -0.05 -6.01 12.78
CA LYS A 72 0.83 -6.04 11.62
C LYS A 72 1.79 -7.23 11.62
N ARG A 73 2.36 -7.54 12.78
CA ARG A 73 3.33 -8.65 12.92
C ARG A 73 2.65 -10.00 12.91
N LYS A 74 1.48 -10.10 13.57
CA LYS A 74 0.77 -11.37 13.74
C LYS A 74 -0.13 -11.72 12.57
N GLU A 75 -0.63 -10.72 11.83
CA GLU A 75 -1.65 -10.93 10.81
C GLU A 75 -1.26 -10.36 9.44
N LEU A 76 -0.88 -9.07 9.33
CA LEU A 76 -0.67 -8.45 8.01
C LEU A 76 0.61 -8.95 7.34
N ILE A 77 1.74 -9.10 8.06
CA ILE A 77 2.97 -9.66 7.50
C ILE A 77 2.76 -11.13 7.08
N PRO A 78 2.16 -12.01 7.88
CA PRO A 78 1.80 -13.35 7.43
C PRO A 78 0.86 -13.37 6.21
N THR A 79 -0.12 -12.46 6.16
CA THR A 79 -1.03 -12.31 5.00
C THR A 79 -0.26 -11.90 3.74
N PHE A 80 0.66 -10.94 3.85
CA PHE A 80 1.54 -10.52 2.75
C PHE A 80 2.35 -11.69 2.20
N ARG A 81 3.01 -12.43 3.10
CA ARG A 81 3.82 -13.60 2.75
C ARG A 81 3.00 -14.71 2.10
N THR A 82 1.78 -14.95 2.60
CA THR A 82 0.85 -15.93 2.03
C THR A 82 0.41 -15.52 0.63
N LEU A 83 0.05 -14.24 0.43
CA LEU A 83 -0.30 -13.71 -0.88
C LEU A 83 0.86 -13.90 -1.87
N SER A 84 2.06 -13.44 -1.48
CA SER A 84 3.27 -13.57 -2.31
C SER A 84 3.57 -15.02 -2.71
N LYS A 85 3.46 -15.97 -1.77
CA LYS A 85 3.64 -17.40 -2.08
C LYS A 85 2.61 -17.94 -3.06
N LYS A 86 1.39 -17.39 -3.07
CA LYS A 86 0.31 -17.83 -3.95
C LYS A 86 0.44 -17.28 -5.38
N ILE A 87 0.87 -16.02 -5.55
CA ILE A 87 0.81 -15.34 -6.85
C ILE A 87 2.18 -14.94 -7.42
N GLY A 88 3.27 -15.13 -6.67
CA GLY A 88 4.63 -14.67 -7.01
C GLY A 88 4.98 -13.33 -6.38
N LYS A 89 6.23 -13.18 -5.96
CA LYS A 89 6.73 -11.97 -5.28
C LYS A 89 6.75 -10.74 -6.20
N GLU A 90 6.87 -10.94 -7.50
CA GLU A 90 6.86 -9.91 -8.53
C GLU A 90 5.48 -9.25 -8.68
N LYS A 91 4.41 -9.94 -8.24
CA LYS A 91 3.02 -9.45 -8.28
C LYS A 91 2.53 -8.84 -6.97
N VAL A 92 3.37 -8.77 -5.94
CA VAL A 92 3.02 -8.15 -4.67
C VAL A 92 4.00 -7.02 -4.38
N ILE A 93 3.59 -5.79 -4.68
CA ILE A 93 4.39 -4.59 -4.44
C ILE A 93 4.09 -4.11 -3.03
N TRP A 94 5.12 -3.96 -2.21
CA TRP A 94 4.98 -3.32 -0.91
C TRP A 94 4.83 -1.81 -1.07
N ARG A 95 3.89 -1.18 -0.35
CA ARG A 95 3.75 0.28 -0.25
C ARG A 95 4.00 0.72 1.18
N TYR A 96 5.03 1.52 1.38
CA TYR A 96 5.26 2.24 2.62
C TYR A 96 4.80 3.69 2.44
N ASP A 97 3.49 3.89 2.41
CA ASP A 97 2.84 5.06 1.84
C ASP A 97 1.50 5.36 2.54
N PRO A 98 1.22 6.63 2.88
CA PRO A 98 2.12 7.80 2.82
C PRO A 98 3.01 7.92 4.07
N ILE A 99 4.15 8.58 3.94
CA ILE A 99 5.02 8.98 5.05
C ILE A 99 4.57 10.34 5.57
N LEU A 100 4.21 10.42 6.84
CA LEU A 100 3.89 11.66 7.54
C LEU A 100 4.82 11.86 8.73
N ILE A 101 5.29 13.08 8.93
CA ILE A 101 6.18 13.40 10.06
C ILE A 101 5.40 14.13 11.14
N SER A 102 5.58 13.68 12.38
CA SER A 102 5.01 14.29 13.58
C SER A 102 5.98 14.10 14.76
N LYS A 103 5.61 14.61 15.96
CA LYS A 103 6.40 14.37 17.18
C LYS A 103 6.56 12.88 17.49
N ARG A 104 5.57 12.05 17.19
CA ARG A 104 5.61 10.60 17.41
C ARG A 104 6.28 9.85 16.27
N TYR A 105 5.96 10.23 15.04
CA TYR A 105 6.42 9.58 13.81
C TYR A 105 7.55 10.43 13.19
N THR A 106 8.72 10.36 13.81
CA THR A 106 9.93 11.06 13.35
C THR A 106 10.56 10.36 12.14
N MET A 107 11.52 11.01 11.49
CA MET A 107 12.31 10.38 10.42
C MET A 107 12.98 9.09 10.92
N ASP A 108 13.63 9.13 12.10
CA ASP A 108 14.30 7.97 12.69
C ASP A 108 13.30 6.83 13.00
N TYR A 109 12.09 7.17 13.45
CA TYR A 109 11.02 6.19 13.65
C TYR A 109 10.69 5.47 12.35
N HIS A 110 10.49 6.23 11.27
CA HIS A 110 10.17 5.66 9.98
C HIS A 110 11.28 4.79 9.41
N LEU A 111 12.53 5.23 9.52
CA LEU A 111 13.69 4.45 9.04
C LEU A 111 13.79 3.10 9.77
N LYS A 112 13.63 3.08 11.09
CA LYS A 112 13.61 1.85 11.89
C LYS A 112 12.43 0.94 11.52
N ALA A 113 11.21 1.49 11.45
CA ALA A 113 10.02 0.73 11.11
C ALA A 113 10.11 0.18 9.67
N PHE A 114 10.63 0.96 8.73
CA PHE A 114 10.88 0.55 7.35
C PHE A 114 11.85 -0.62 7.30
N GLU A 115 12.98 -0.55 8.02
CA GLU A 115 13.99 -1.63 8.05
C GLU A 115 13.41 -2.92 8.65
N GLU A 116 12.63 -2.85 9.75
CA GLU A 116 11.97 -4.02 10.34
C GLU A 116 11.00 -4.70 9.36
N ILE A 117 10.21 -3.88 8.62
CA ILE A 117 9.26 -4.41 7.63
C ILE A 117 10.02 -4.96 6.42
N ALA A 118 11.03 -4.24 5.90
CA ALA A 118 11.87 -4.68 4.79
C ALA A 118 12.50 -6.06 5.08
N ASN A 119 13.10 -6.22 6.25
CA ASN A 119 13.64 -7.51 6.71
C ASN A 119 12.57 -8.62 6.74
N SER A 120 11.34 -8.26 7.10
CA SER A 120 10.24 -9.23 7.17
C SER A 120 9.71 -9.62 5.78
N LEU A 121 9.90 -8.78 4.75
CA LEU A 121 9.33 -8.95 3.42
C LEU A 121 10.37 -9.27 2.33
N ALA A 122 11.67 -9.34 2.66
CA ALA A 122 12.79 -9.46 1.71
C ALA A 122 12.60 -10.57 0.64
N ASP A 123 12.06 -11.72 1.04
CA ASP A 123 11.87 -12.86 0.12
C ASP A 123 10.47 -12.87 -0.56
N TYR A 124 9.63 -11.88 -0.24
CA TYR A 124 8.20 -11.87 -0.59
C TYR A 124 7.78 -10.71 -1.50
N THR A 125 8.68 -9.81 -1.81
CA THR A 125 8.50 -8.73 -2.78
C THR A 125 9.84 -8.31 -3.36
N GLU A 126 9.83 -7.64 -4.50
CA GLU A 126 11.03 -7.11 -5.16
C GLU A 126 11.09 -5.59 -5.08
N ARG A 127 9.95 -4.95 -4.80
CA ARG A 127 9.81 -3.49 -4.89
C ARG A 127 9.05 -2.93 -3.71
N VAL A 128 9.44 -1.72 -3.31
CA VAL A 128 8.70 -0.90 -2.36
C VAL A 128 8.46 0.48 -2.92
N VAL A 129 7.21 0.90 -2.92
CA VAL A 129 6.81 2.26 -3.28
C VAL A 129 6.72 3.09 -2.02
N ILE A 130 7.36 4.27 -2.03
CA ILE A 130 7.25 5.25 -0.97
C ILE A 130 6.59 6.54 -1.49
N SER A 131 5.84 7.23 -0.64
CA SER A 131 5.40 8.60 -0.92
C SER A 131 5.33 9.41 0.37
N PHE A 132 5.46 10.71 0.25
CA PHE A 132 5.33 11.63 1.37
C PHE A 132 3.94 12.27 1.36
N VAL A 133 3.38 12.48 2.57
CA VAL A 133 2.07 13.13 2.67
C VAL A 133 2.15 14.55 2.17
N ASP A 134 1.23 14.90 1.28
CA ASP A 134 1.02 16.27 0.86
C ASP A 134 -0.13 16.89 1.66
N LEU A 135 0.17 18.01 2.34
CA LEU A 135 -0.77 18.68 3.25
C LEU A 135 -1.67 19.64 2.50
N TYR A 136 -2.57 19.12 1.65
CA TYR A 136 -3.68 19.92 1.12
C TYR A 136 -4.63 20.38 2.23
N THR A 137 -5.36 21.46 2.00
CA THR A 137 -6.28 22.08 2.97
C THR A 137 -7.24 21.08 3.63
N LYS A 138 -7.69 20.07 2.90
CA LYS A 138 -8.57 19.00 3.40
C LYS A 138 -7.84 18.03 4.34
N THR A 139 -6.61 17.70 4.01
CA THR A 139 -5.73 16.83 4.84
C THR A 139 -5.40 17.54 6.15
N GLN A 140 -5.09 18.84 6.12
CA GLN A 140 -4.80 19.65 7.31
C GLN A 140 -5.96 19.66 8.31
N ARG A 141 -7.21 19.70 7.86
CA ARG A 141 -8.39 19.65 8.75
C ARG A 141 -8.51 18.31 9.49
N ASN A 142 -8.26 17.21 8.78
CA ASN A 142 -8.41 15.86 9.33
C ASN A 142 -7.22 15.46 10.23
N THR A 143 -6.07 16.08 10.05
CA THR A 143 -4.81 15.73 10.73
C THR A 143 -4.41 16.71 11.83
N LYS A 144 -5.24 17.74 12.12
CA LYS A 144 -4.97 18.73 13.18
C LYS A 144 -4.60 18.12 14.53
N LYS A 145 -5.17 16.96 14.88
CA LYS A 145 -4.90 16.26 16.13
C LYS A 145 -3.54 15.51 16.13
N LEU A 146 -2.91 15.33 14.99
CA LEU A 146 -1.72 14.51 14.83
C LEU A 146 -0.42 15.32 14.83
N ASP A 147 -0.51 16.66 14.87
CA ASP A 147 0.64 17.59 14.88
C ASP A 147 1.62 17.28 13.73
N ILE A 148 1.06 17.09 12.50
CA ILE A 148 1.84 16.73 11.32
C ILE A 148 2.60 17.95 10.82
N ARG A 149 3.91 17.75 10.58
CA ARG A 149 4.81 18.72 10.01
C ARG A 149 5.02 18.47 8.50
N GLN A 150 4.98 19.53 7.72
CA GLN A 150 5.43 19.47 6.33
C GLN A 150 6.94 19.21 6.27
N MET A 151 7.36 18.31 5.40
CA MET A 151 8.77 18.10 5.09
C MET A 151 9.25 19.08 4.02
N THR A 152 10.50 19.48 4.09
CA THR A 152 11.17 20.18 2.98
C THR A 152 11.56 19.18 1.89
N SER A 153 11.81 19.66 0.67
CA SER A 153 12.28 18.81 -0.43
C SER A 153 13.59 18.10 -0.09
N ASP A 154 14.52 18.78 0.57
CA ASP A 154 15.81 18.20 0.97
C ASP A 154 15.64 17.09 2.01
N GLU A 155 14.72 17.26 2.97
CA GLU A 155 14.38 16.22 3.94
C GLU A 155 13.77 14.99 3.25
N MET A 156 12.88 15.18 2.29
CA MET A 156 12.27 14.08 1.52
C MET A 156 13.33 13.32 0.72
N ILE A 157 14.21 14.04 0.02
CA ILE A 157 15.30 13.44 -0.76
C ILE A 157 16.26 12.67 0.15
N SER A 158 16.67 13.28 1.27
CA SER A 158 17.57 12.64 2.24
C SER A 158 16.96 11.36 2.82
N MET A 159 15.67 11.41 3.19
CA MET A 159 14.97 10.25 3.74
C MET A 159 14.78 9.14 2.69
N ALA A 160 14.40 9.49 1.48
CA ALA A 160 14.28 8.54 0.38
C ALA A 160 15.60 7.83 0.07
N ALA A 161 16.72 8.58 0.07
CA ALA A 161 18.06 8.02 -0.12
C ALA A 161 18.42 7.02 0.99
N GLN A 162 18.12 7.34 2.26
CA GLN A 162 18.36 6.42 3.38
C GLN A 162 17.47 5.17 3.30
N MET A 163 16.19 5.32 2.91
CA MET A 163 15.29 4.18 2.68
C MET A 163 15.79 3.30 1.53
N ALA A 164 16.31 3.88 0.46
CA ALA A 164 16.90 3.13 -0.65
C ALA A 164 18.14 2.32 -0.21
N GLN A 165 19.00 2.92 0.64
CA GLN A 165 20.14 2.21 1.23
C GLN A 165 19.69 1.04 2.14
N ILE A 166 18.65 1.24 2.92
CA ILE A 166 18.06 0.15 3.74
C ILE A 166 17.50 -0.93 2.84
N ALA A 167 16.67 -0.58 1.86
CA ALA A 167 16.02 -1.51 0.95
C ALA A 167 17.03 -2.38 0.19
N SER A 168 18.16 -1.80 -0.24
CA SER A 168 19.21 -2.52 -0.96
C SER A 168 19.83 -3.67 -0.15
N LYS A 169 19.87 -3.57 1.19
CA LYS A 169 20.33 -4.67 2.07
C LYS A 169 19.46 -5.92 1.95
N TYR A 170 18.22 -5.75 1.54
CA TYR A 170 17.19 -6.77 1.43
C TYR A 170 16.82 -7.09 -0.03
N ASN A 171 17.63 -6.65 -1.00
CA ASN A 171 17.39 -6.82 -2.43
C ASN A 171 16.05 -6.21 -2.90
N LEU A 172 15.60 -5.13 -2.26
CA LEU A 172 14.40 -4.38 -2.64
C LEU A 172 14.77 -3.11 -3.41
N VAL A 173 13.99 -2.82 -4.44
CA VAL A 173 14.07 -1.56 -5.20
C VAL A 173 13.05 -0.58 -4.64
N VAL A 174 13.47 0.67 -4.38
CA VAL A 174 12.57 1.77 -3.97
C VAL A 174 12.12 2.53 -5.21
N GLU A 175 10.82 2.79 -5.28
CA GLU A 175 10.16 3.59 -6.31
C GLU A 175 9.41 4.78 -5.70
#